data_d0e30498ff359e034a94525704cc8a0b
#
_entry.id   d0e30498ff359e034a94525704cc8a0b
#
_cell.length_a   1.000
_cell.length_b   1.000
_cell.length_c   1.000
_cell.angle_alpha   90.00
_cell.angle_beta   90.00
_cell.angle_gamma   90.00
#
_symmetry.space_group_name_H-M   'P 1'
#
loop_
_entity.id
_entity.type
_entity.pdbx_description
1 polymer ?
#
loop_
_entity_poly.entity_id
_entity_poly.type
_entity_poly.pdbx_seq_one_letter_code
_entity_poly.pdbx_strand_id
1 'polypeptide(L)'
;GKDHKFPYKRDKKDRGGRGFEKSFSHTYDSTNGVHTLSFERSFEKGMFSSSISTLQKIKYTDLEGNFIARPKLRRNAVSQIYLHSTKSGMNSNPRKSSEFTKIDSLNFSGLHATQNLLQMHGSHRGFGSGAAVLRDSSSHSRSFKVQVDFDDIIINKDTLFTYGNLENAVSGSLTYSMIMNKSINGVPEETVIEGTIDLEEDGTALMKFYKYNRIYRLGLKDGDIKERGRKSGK
;
A
#
# COMPACT_ATOMS: atom_id res chain seq x y z
N GLY A 1 -19.57 8.02 -29.02
CA GLY A 1 -19.22 7.88 -27.60
C GLY A 1 -19.63 9.11 -26.85
N LYS A 2 -20.55 8.99 -25.89
CA LYS A 2 -20.90 10.10 -24.99
C LYS A 2 -20.16 9.88 -23.66
N ASP A 3 -19.20 10.77 -23.39
CA ASP A 3 -18.52 10.84 -22.10
C ASP A 3 -19.54 11.18 -21.01
N HIS A 4 -19.90 10.20 -20.20
CA HIS A 4 -20.71 10.46 -19.01
C HIS A 4 -19.79 10.96 -17.89
N LYS A 5 -19.58 12.28 -17.87
CA LYS A 5 -19.07 12.99 -16.70
C LYS A 5 -20.18 13.01 -15.65
N PHE A 6 -20.04 12.24 -14.58
CA PHE A 6 -20.87 12.42 -13.40
C PHE A 6 -20.17 13.41 -12.45
N PRO A 7 -20.60 14.67 -12.39
CA PRO A 7 -20.04 15.61 -11.43
C PRO A 7 -20.73 15.41 -10.07
N TYR A 8 -20.19 14.50 -9.24
CA TYR A 8 -20.51 14.52 -7.83
C TYR A 8 -19.66 15.57 -7.13
N LYS A 9 -19.97 16.87 -7.35
CA LYS A 9 -19.55 17.92 -6.45
C LYS A 9 -20.50 17.90 -5.24
N ARG A 10 -20.12 17.21 -4.19
CA ARG A 10 -20.65 17.50 -2.87
C ARG A 10 -19.77 18.56 -2.22
N ASP A 11 -20.07 19.82 -2.50
CA ASP A 11 -19.63 20.93 -1.66
C ASP A 11 -20.42 20.88 -0.34
N LYS A 12 -19.99 20.02 0.58
CA LYS A 12 -20.35 20.21 1.99
C LYS A 12 -19.40 21.25 2.55
N LYS A 13 -19.85 22.50 2.60
CA LYS A 13 -19.32 23.49 3.54
C LYS A 13 -19.56 22.96 4.94
N ASP A 14 -18.61 22.22 5.49
CA ASP A 14 -18.59 21.88 6.90
C ASP A 14 -18.43 23.19 7.70
N ARG A 15 -19.49 23.55 8.42
CA ARG A 15 -19.50 24.62 9.42
C ARG A 15 -18.72 24.12 10.64
N GLY A 16 -17.40 24.23 10.62
CA GLY A 16 -16.61 23.85 11.79
C GLY A 16 -15.14 23.67 11.47
N GLY A 17 -14.39 24.77 11.32
CA GLY A 17 -12.95 24.71 11.20
C GLY A 17 -12.42 25.43 9.96
N ARG A 18 -12.12 26.71 10.12
CA ARG A 18 -11.38 27.49 9.12
C ARG A 18 -10.09 26.77 8.77
N GLY A 19 -9.91 26.37 7.51
CA GLY A 19 -8.66 25.89 6.98
C GLY A 19 -8.65 24.48 6.36
N PHE A 20 -9.78 23.75 6.28
CA PHE A 20 -9.81 22.45 5.60
C PHE A 20 -10.49 22.56 4.23
N GLU A 21 -9.74 22.18 3.19
CA GLU A 21 -10.26 21.97 1.84
C GLU A 21 -10.25 20.48 1.53
N LYS A 22 -11.32 20.01 0.86
CA LYS A 22 -11.43 18.61 0.41
C LYS A 22 -12.04 18.60 -0.98
N SER A 23 -11.44 17.82 -1.86
CA SER A 23 -12.00 17.52 -3.18
C SER A 23 -12.04 16.01 -3.40
N PHE A 24 -13.02 15.59 -4.17
CA PHE A 24 -13.12 14.21 -4.65
C PHE A 24 -13.64 14.22 -6.08
N SER A 25 -13.04 13.46 -6.96
CA SER A 25 -13.53 13.24 -8.31
C SER A 25 -13.47 11.76 -8.68
N HIS A 26 -14.38 11.35 -9.57
CA HIS A 26 -14.39 10.03 -10.18
C HIS A 26 -14.75 10.18 -11.65
N THR A 27 -13.93 9.62 -12.53
CA THR A 27 -14.18 9.54 -13.97
C THR A 27 -14.04 8.09 -14.45
N TYR A 28 -14.70 7.75 -15.53
CA TYR A 28 -14.58 6.47 -16.22
C TYR A 28 -14.27 6.68 -17.68
N ASP A 29 -13.20 6.08 -18.16
CA ASP A 29 -12.83 6.04 -19.57
C ASP A 29 -13.27 4.69 -20.15
N SER A 30 -14.27 4.72 -21.02
CA SER A 30 -14.83 3.51 -21.63
C SER A 30 -13.93 2.89 -22.70
N THR A 31 -12.96 3.62 -23.23
CA THR A 31 -12.06 3.14 -24.28
C THR A 31 -11.06 2.12 -23.72
N ASN A 32 -10.54 2.36 -22.52
CA ASN A 32 -9.55 1.51 -21.88
C ASN A 32 -10.01 0.90 -20.54
N GLY A 33 -11.27 1.14 -20.15
CA GLY A 33 -11.91 0.56 -18.98
C GLY A 33 -11.41 1.12 -17.63
N VAL A 34 -10.77 2.30 -17.63
CA VAL A 34 -10.12 2.84 -16.44
C VAL A 34 -11.07 3.75 -15.66
N HIS A 35 -11.25 3.42 -14.37
CA HIS A 35 -11.81 4.32 -13.37
C HIS A 35 -10.68 5.13 -12.76
N THR A 36 -10.77 6.45 -12.80
CA THR A 36 -9.83 7.35 -12.14
C THR A 36 -10.54 8.02 -10.97
N LEU A 37 -10.02 7.81 -9.77
CA LEU A 37 -10.47 8.46 -8.54
C LEU A 37 -9.37 9.40 -8.05
N SER A 38 -9.71 10.64 -7.78
CA SER A 38 -8.80 11.55 -7.08
C SER A 38 -9.43 12.05 -5.80
N PHE A 39 -8.61 12.15 -4.79
CA PHE A 39 -8.95 12.70 -3.49
C PHE A 39 -7.84 13.64 -3.05
N GLU A 40 -8.21 14.84 -2.64
CA GLU A 40 -7.29 15.81 -2.10
C GLU A 40 -7.85 16.37 -0.80
N ARG A 41 -6.97 16.61 0.13
CA ARG A 41 -7.27 17.30 1.38
C ARG A 41 -6.10 18.19 1.74
N SER A 42 -6.39 19.46 2.03
CA SER A 42 -5.40 20.40 2.52
C SER A 42 -5.90 21.11 3.78
N PHE A 43 -4.95 21.58 4.56
CA PHE A 43 -5.17 22.38 5.75
C PHE A 43 -4.06 23.41 5.87
N GLU A 44 -4.43 24.65 6.03
CA GLU A 44 -3.51 25.75 6.30
C GLU A 44 -4.03 26.61 7.46
N LYS A 45 -3.16 26.87 8.43
CA LYS A 45 -3.45 27.76 9.55
C LYS A 45 -2.16 28.40 10.07
N GLY A 46 -1.96 29.68 9.74
CA GLY A 46 -0.73 30.39 10.08
C GLY A 46 0.49 29.72 9.48
N MET A 47 1.44 29.30 10.31
CA MET A 47 2.66 28.59 9.89
C MET A 47 2.51 27.05 9.84
N PHE A 48 1.28 26.53 9.95
CA PHE A 48 1.01 25.10 9.88
C PHE A 48 0.34 24.79 8.54
N SER A 49 0.89 23.85 7.80
CA SER A 49 0.30 23.32 6.57
C SER A 49 0.32 21.80 6.57
N SER A 50 -0.71 21.21 5.99
CA SER A 50 -0.79 19.76 5.77
C SER A 50 -1.59 19.51 4.50
N SER A 51 -1.10 18.60 3.65
CA SER A 51 -1.83 18.16 2.48
C SER A 51 -1.72 16.65 2.28
N ILE A 52 -2.76 16.05 1.72
CA ILE A 52 -2.77 14.67 1.25
C ILE A 52 -3.47 14.67 -0.10
N SER A 53 -2.83 14.06 -1.08
CA SER A 53 -3.38 13.76 -2.41
C SER A 53 -3.35 12.26 -2.66
N THR A 54 -4.40 11.73 -3.26
CA THR A 54 -4.48 10.33 -3.68
C THR A 54 -5.06 10.28 -5.09
N LEU A 55 -4.38 9.61 -5.99
CA LEU A 55 -4.83 9.31 -7.34
C LEU A 55 -4.86 7.79 -7.51
N GLN A 56 -6.02 7.24 -7.84
CA GLN A 56 -6.18 5.81 -8.10
C GLN A 56 -6.72 5.59 -9.51
N LYS A 57 -6.09 4.68 -10.24
CA LYS A 57 -6.55 4.18 -11.53
C LYS A 57 -6.88 2.71 -11.35
N ILE A 58 -8.14 2.34 -11.57
CA ILE A 58 -8.63 0.98 -11.35
C ILE A 58 -9.30 0.49 -12.61
N LYS A 59 -8.95 -0.72 -13.05
CA LYS A 59 -9.59 -1.41 -14.14
C LYS A 59 -10.22 -2.70 -13.62
N TYR A 60 -11.46 -2.95 -13.99
CA TYR A 60 -12.20 -4.17 -13.67
C TYR A 60 -12.54 -4.91 -14.95
N THR A 61 -12.26 -6.22 -15.00
CA THR A 61 -12.64 -7.06 -16.14
C THR A 61 -13.43 -8.28 -15.68
N ASP A 62 -14.27 -8.81 -16.57
CA ASP A 62 -14.94 -10.10 -16.41
C ASP A 62 -14.06 -11.27 -16.89
N LEU A 63 -14.63 -12.48 -16.95
CA LEU A 63 -13.91 -13.69 -17.39
C LEU A 63 -13.47 -13.63 -18.85
N GLU A 64 -14.23 -12.95 -19.70
CA GLU A 64 -13.95 -12.75 -21.12
C GLU A 64 -12.99 -11.57 -21.39
N GLY A 65 -12.57 -10.86 -20.32
CA GLY A 65 -11.69 -9.70 -20.42
C GLY A 65 -12.40 -8.38 -20.76
N ASN A 66 -13.75 -8.36 -20.79
CA ASN A 66 -14.50 -7.13 -21.05
C ASN A 66 -14.45 -6.19 -19.84
N PHE A 67 -14.41 -4.88 -20.11
CA PHE A 67 -14.37 -3.88 -19.04
C PHE A 67 -15.70 -3.73 -18.33
N ILE A 68 -15.66 -3.60 -17.02
CA ILE A 68 -16.83 -3.42 -16.16
C ILE A 68 -16.94 -1.95 -15.73
N ALA A 69 -17.86 -1.20 -16.34
CA ALA A 69 -18.08 0.21 -16.02
C ALA A 69 -18.77 0.46 -14.67
N ARG A 70 -19.51 -0.52 -14.14
CA ARG A 70 -20.24 -0.41 -12.87
C ARG A 70 -19.97 -1.62 -11.95
N PRO A 71 -18.76 -1.72 -11.38
CA PRO A 71 -18.35 -2.91 -10.63
C PRO A 71 -19.23 -3.15 -9.38
N LYS A 72 -19.77 -2.11 -8.75
CA LYS A 72 -20.70 -2.25 -7.61
C LYS A 72 -21.99 -3.00 -7.96
N LEU A 73 -22.50 -2.83 -9.18
CA LEU A 73 -23.73 -3.50 -9.66
C LEU A 73 -23.43 -4.88 -10.25
N ARG A 74 -22.21 -5.12 -10.71
CA ARG A 74 -21.78 -6.36 -11.37
C ARG A 74 -20.62 -7.03 -10.63
N ARG A 75 -20.61 -6.95 -9.30
CA ARG A 75 -19.51 -7.46 -8.48
C ARG A 75 -19.24 -8.96 -8.71
N ASN A 76 -20.27 -9.76 -8.97
CA ASN A 76 -20.12 -11.21 -9.20
C ASN A 76 -19.54 -11.53 -10.61
N ALA A 77 -19.50 -10.57 -11.51
CA ALA A 77 -18.87 -10.72 -12.83
C ALA A 77 -17.40 -10.30 -12.82
N VAL A 78 -16.92 -9.67 -11.74
CA VAL A 78 -15.51 -9.24 -11.66
C VAL A 78 -14.62 -10.47 -11.55
N SER A 79 -13.70 -10.63 -12.51
CA SER A 79 -12.67 -11.68 -12.52
C SER A 79 -11.29 -11.12 -12.18
N GLN A 80 -10.99 -9.90 -12.65
CA GLN A 80 -9.69 -9.28 -12.40
C GLN A 80 -9.85 -7.81 -12.00
N ILE A 81 -8.92 -7.34 -11.17
CA ILE A 81 -8.76 -5.93 -10.82
C ILE A 81 -7.30 -5.55 -11.04
N TYR A 82 -7.07 -4.52 -11.83
CA TYR A 82 -5.79 -3.84 -11.89
C TYR A 82 -5.88 -2.51 -11.15
N LEU A 83 -5.01 -2.30 -10.18
CA LEU A 83 -4.93 -1.10 -9.36
C LEU A 83 -3.58 -0.43 -9.54
N HIS A 84 -3.58 0.84 -9.92
CA HIS A 84 -2.43 1.73 -9.77
C HIS A 84 -2.84 2.90 -8.88
N SER A 85 -2.15 3.09 -7.77
CA SER A 85 -2.46 4.12 -6.78
C SER A 85 -1.21 4.92 -6.46
N THR A 86 -1.33 6.24 -6.48
CA THR A 86 -0.31 7.15 -5.96
C THR A 86 -0.92 7.97 -4.83
N LYS A 87 -0.26 7.95 -3.68
CA LYS A 87 -0.64 8.77 -2.52
C LYS A 87 0.57 9.57 -2.06
N SER A 88 0.43 10.88 -1.99
CA SER A 88 1.44 11.78 -1.45
C SER A 88 0.87 12.63 -0.32
N GLY A 89 1.73 13.11 0.54
CA GLY A 89 1.34 14.01 1.60
C GLY A 89 2.53 14.79 2.14
N MET A 90 2.23 15.96 2.68
CA MET A 90 3.20 16.80 3.34
C MET A 90 2.60 17.41 4.61
N ASN A 91 3.46 17.62 5.59
CA ASN A 91 3.16 18.40 6.79
C ASN A 91 4.31 19.36 7.04
N SER A 92 3.99 20.58 7.40
CA SER A 92 4.99 21.60 7.74
C SER A 92 4.52 22.44 8.91
N ASN A 93 5.47 22.76 9.78
CA ASN A 93 5.34 23.77 10.82
C ASN A 93 6.73 24.40 11.03
N PRO A 94 6.87 25.48 11.84
CA PRO A 94 8.14 26.22 11.98
C PRO A 94 9.34 25.38 12.42
N ARG A 95 9.13 24.20 13.00
CA ARG A 95 10.20 23.36 13.53
C ARG A 95 10.31 22.00 12.86
N LYS A 96 9.29 21.58 12.10
CA LYS A 96 9.23 20.24 11.53
C LYS A 96 8.58 20.28 10.16
N SER A 97 9.21 19.62 9.20
CA SER A 97 8.62 19.30 7.91
C SER A 97 8.69 17.80 7.65
N SER A 98 7.76 17.28 6.91
CA SER A 98 7.80 15.90 6.41
C SER A 98 6.96 15.76 5.15
N GLU A 99 7.42 14.89 4.26
CA GLU A 99 6.72 14.53 3.04
C GLU A 99 6.82 13.01 2.83
N PHE A 100 5.85 12.48 2.12
CA PHE A 100 5.89 11.08 1.69
C PHE A 100 5.16 10.89 0.37
N THR A 101 5.57 9.86 -0.36
CA THR A 101 4.85 9.33 -1.52
C THR A 101 4.81 7.81 -1.42
N LYS A 102 3.65 7.24 -1.75
CA LYS A 102 3.42 5.79 -1.86
C LYS A 102 2.83 5.49 -3.24
N ILE A 103 3.33 4.45 -3.87
CA ILE A 103 2.88 3.99 -5.18
C ILE A 103 2.59 2.51 -5.07
N ASP A 104 1.36 2.12 -5.39
CA ASP A 104 0.93 0.73 -5.46
C ASP A 104 0.60 0.40 -6.91
N SER A 105 1.11 -0.73 -7.40
CA SER A 105 0.76 -1.31 -8.69
C SER A 105 0.44 -2.77 -8.45
N LEU A 106 -0.85 -3.10 -8.34
CA LEU A 106 -1.31 -4.43 -7.94
C LEU A 106 -2.26 -4.99 -9.00
N ASN A 107 -2.13 -6.26 -9.27
CA ASN A 107 -3.04 -7.03 -10.09
C ASN A 107 -3.63 -8.16 -9.25
N PHE A 108 -4.96 -8.24 -9.27
CA PHE A 108 -5.72 -9.31 -8.62
C PHE A 108 -6.44 -10.09 -9.72
N SER A 109 -6.28 -11.39 -9.74
CA SER A 109 -7.00 -12.31 -10.65
C SER A 109 -7.67 -13.43 -9.86
N GLY A 110 -8.58 -14.16 -10.51
CA GLY A 110 -9.30 -15.22 -9.82
C GLY A 110 -10.43 -14.74 -8.90
N LEU A 111 -10.90 -13.49 -9.05
CA LEU A 111 -11.96 -12.94 -8.19
C LEU A 111 -13.34 -13.57 -8.46
N HIS A 112 -13.60 -14.04 -9.69
CA HIS A 112 -14.89 -14.66 -10.04
C HIS A 112 -15.20 -15.87 -9.17
N ALA A 113 -16.48 -16.08 -8.85
CA ALA A 113 -16.92 -17.12 -7.94
C ALA A 113 -16.61 -18.55 -8.42
N THR A 114 -16.47 -18.77 -9.72
CA THR A 114 -16.11 -20.09 -10.29
C THR A 114 -14.61 -20.42 -10.21
N GLN A 115 -13.79 -19.47 -9.77
CA GLN A 115 -12.35 -19.66 -9.63
C GLN A 115 -12.01 -19.83 -8.14
N ASN A 116 -11.34 -20.94 -7.78
CA ASN A 116 -11.04 -21.24 -6.38
C ASN A 116 -9.80 -20.49 -5.85
N LEU A 117 -8.91 -20.08 -6.75
CA LEU A 117 -7.68 -19.38 -6.36
C LEU A 117 -7.79 -17.91 -6.73
N LEU A 118 -7.57 -17.05 -5.76
CA LEU A 118 -7.30 -15.63 -5.96
C LEU A 118 -5.79 -15.43 -5.96
N GLN A 119 -5.29 -14.74 -6.97
CA GLN A 119 -3.88 -14.42 -7.10
C GLN A 119 -3.66 -12.91 -7.02
N MET A 120 -2.61 -12.50 -6.34
CA MET A 120 -2.16 -11.12 -6.28
C MET A 120 -0.68 -11.04 -6.60
N HIS A 121 -0.31 -10.17 -7.53
CA HIS A 121 1.07 -9.80 -7.81
C HIS A 121 1.20 -8.31 -8.05
N GLY A 122 2.40 -7.79 -7.95
CA GLY A 122 2.68 -6.39 -8.16
C GLY A 122 3.68 -5.82 -7.18
N SER A 123 3.62 -4.51 -6.96
CA SER A 123 4.59 -3.85 -6.10
C SER A 123 3.99 -2.70 -5.28
N HIS A 124 4.58 -2.50 -4.11
CA HIS A 124 4.42 -1.33 -3.28
C HIS A 124 5.76 -0.59 -3.19
N ARG A 125 5.75 0.72 -3.42
CA ARG A 125 6.90 1.60 -3.24
C ARG A 125 6.52 2.76 -2.35
N GLY A 126 7.38 3.06 -1.38
CA GLY A 126 7.19 4.19 -0.49
C GLY A 126 8.50 4.95 -0.31
N PHE A 127 8.43 6.25 -0.33
CA PHE A 127 9.56 7.10 0.00
C PHE A 127 9.08 8.35 0.72
N GLY A 128 9.93 8.90 1.55
CA GLY A 128 9.61 10.11 2.26
C GLY A 128 10.82 10.68 2.98
N SER A 129 10.66 11.92 3.36
CA SER A 129 11.67 12.66 4.11
C SER A 129 11.03 13.46 5.23
N GLY A 130 11.85 13.86 6.17
CA GLY A 130 11.45 14.78 7.22
C GLY A 130 12.66 15.42 7.89
N ALA A 131 12.47 16.67 8.28
CA ALA A 131 13.45 17.44 9.02
C ALA A 131 12.81 18.05 10.25
N ALA A 132 13.57 18.20 11.32
CA ALA A 132 13.15 18.84 12.54
C ALA A 132 14.32 19.62 13.18
N VAL A 133 13.99 20.78 13.75
CA VAL A 133 14.90 21.53 14.60
C VAL A 133 14.34 21.46 16.02
N LEU A 134 15.12 20.89 16.93
CA LEU A 134 14.74 20.71 18.32
C LEU A 134 14.93 22.03 19.11
N ARG A 135 14.48 22.03 20.39
CA ARG A 135 14.56 23.22 21.25
C ARG A 135 15.99 23.64 21.59
N ASP A 136 16.92 22.68 21.60
CA ASP A 136 18.35 22.87 21.81
C ASP A 136 19.11 23.30 20.53
N SER A 137 18.37 23.64 19.46
CA SER A 137 18.87 23.98 18.13
C SER A 137 19.55 22.82 17.39
N SER A 138 19.48 21.60 17.90
CA SER A 138 19.96 20.43 17.15
C SER A 138 19.06 20.17 15.94
N SER A 139 19.66 19.81 14.81
CA SER A 139 18.98 19.49 13.55
C SER A 139 18.92 17.98 13.35
N HIS A 140 17.73 17.48 13.05
CA HIS A 140 17.49 16.08 12.74
C HIS A 140 16.84 15.99 11.37
N SER A 141 17.37 15.14 10.50
CA SER A 141 16.72 14.76 9.25
C SER A 141 16.66 13.24 9.13
N ARG A 142 15.65 12.78 8.41
CA ARG A 142 15.48 11.37 8.07
C ARG A 142 14.86 11.25 6.69
N SER A 143 15.24 10.21 5.97
CA SER A 143 14.52 9.77 4.79
C SER A 143 14.39 8.27 4.79
N PHE A 144 13.40 7.77 4.06
CA PHE A 144 13.23 6.34 3.86
C PHE A 144 12.81 6.04 2.43
N LYS A 145 13.20 4.87 1.96
CA LYS A 145 12.72 4.25 0.75
C LYS A 145 12.35 2.81 1.08
N VAL A 146 11.13 2.42 0.74
CA VAL A 146 10.62 1.05 0.91
C VAL A 146 10.18 0.54 -0.45
N GLN A 147 10.52 -0.68 -0.77
CA GLN A 147 10.00 -1.43 -1.89
C GLN A 147 9.57 -2.81 -1.40
N VAL A 148 8.39 -3.23 -1.81
CA VAL A 148 7.87 -4.58 -1.60
C VAL A 148 7.36 -5.06 -2.94
N ASP A 149 7.87 -6.18 -3.42
CA ASP A 149 7.41 -6.85 -4.62
C ASP A 149 6.69 -8.12 -4.20
N PHE A 150 5.43 -8.26 -4.61
CA PHE A 150 4.58 -9.41 -4.32
C PHE A 150 4.69 -10.39 -5.47
N ASP A 151 5.25 -11.57 -5.18
CA ASP A 151 5.45 -12.64 -6.13
C ASP A 151 4.41 -13.75 -5.86
N ASP A 152 3.41 -13.80 -6.75
CA ASP A 152 2.40 -14.87 -6.76
C ASP A 152 1.79 -15.19 -5.39
N ILE A 153 1.27 -14.17 -4.72
CA ILE A 153 0.48 -14.38 -3.52
C ILE A 153 -0.83 -15.04 -3.93
N ILE A 154 -1.06 -16.24 -3.43
CA ILE A 154 -2.22 -17.07 -3.74
C ILE A 154 -3.09 -17.19 -2.49
N ILE A 155 -4.40 -16.99 -2.66
CA ILE A 155 -5.39 -17.23 -1.62
C ILE A 155 -6.35 -18.30 -2.11
N ASN A 156 -6.40 -19.42 -1.38
CA ASN A 156 -7.36 -20.49 -1.63
C ASN A 156 -8.71 -20.14 -1.00
N LYS A 157 -9.73 -19.87 -1.83
CA LYS A 157 -11.04 -19.45 -1.37
C LYS A 157 -11.78 -20.57 -0.62
N ASP A 158 -11.64 -21.82 -1.02
CA ASP A 158 -12.30 -22.95 -0.37
C ASP A 158 -11.73 -23.13 1.05
N THR A 159 -10.42 -23.01 1.20
CA THR A 159 -9.75 -23.03 2.51
C THR A 159 -10.19 -21.83 3.36
N LEU A 160 -10.23 -20.62 2.78
CA LEU A 160 -10.71 -19.43 3.45
C LEU A 160 -12.17 -19.58 3.93
N PHE A 161 -13.05 -20.16 3.10
CA PHE A 161 -14.44 -20.42 3.45
C PHE A 161 -14.57 -21.46 4.58
N THR A 162 -13.75 -22.52 4.53
CA THR A 162 -13.80 -23.63 5.48
C THR A 162 -13.31 -23.21 6.87
N TYR A 163 -12.20 -22.47 6.93
CA TYR A 163 -11.56 -22.11 8.20
C TYR A 163 -11.89 -20.69 8.69
N GLY A 164 -12.44 -19.83 7.82
CA GLY A 164 -12.83 -18.47 8.17
C GLY A 164 -11.67 -17.51 8.43
N ASN A 165 -10.43 -17.91 8.08
CA ASN A 165 -9.23 -17.11 8.29
C ASN A 165 -8.27 -17.18 7.08
N LEU A 166 -7.46 -16.15 6.92
CA LEU A 166 -6.49 -16.04 5.82
C LEU A 166 -5.22 -16.86 6.07
N GLU A 167 -4.87 -17.09 7.31
CA GLU A 167 -3.58 -17.69 7.68
C GLU A 167 -3.34 -19.07 7.07
N ASN A 168 -4.39 -19.89 6.97
CA ASN A 168 -4.30 -21.23 6.38
C ASN A 168 -4.65 -21.25 4.89
N ALA A 169 -5.01 -20.11 4.32
CA ALA A 169 -5.49 -20.01 2.94
C ALA A 169 -4.53 -19.24 2.03
N VAL A 170 -3.46 -18.66 2.58
CA VAL A 170 -2.52 -17.81 1.85
C VAL A 170 -1.17 -18.51 1.68
N SER A 171 -0.61 -18.41 0.49
CA SER A 171 0.76 -18.85 0.16
C SER A 171 1.39 -17.90 -0.84
N GLY A 172 2.69 -18.05 -1.08
CA GLY A 172 3.45 -17.23 -2.01
C GLY A 172 4.61 -16.52 -1.34
N SER A 173 5.26 -15.64 -2.06
CA SER A 173 6.40 -14.91 -1.52
C SER A 173 6.34 -13.42 -1.83
N LEU A 174 7.07 -12.66 -1.05
CA LEU A 174 7.34 -11.26 -1.32
C LEU A 174 8.80 -10.94 -1.02
N THR A 175 9.37 -10.05 -1.82
CA THR A 175 10.68 -9.46 -1.55
C THR A 175 10.50 -8.06 -0.99
N TYR A 176 11.36 -7.65 -0.08
CA TYR A 176 11.33 -6.31 0.47
C TYR A 176 12.73 -5.70 0.57
N SER A 177 12.79 -4.40 0.36
CA SER A 177 13.97 -3.58 0.59
C SER A 177 13.54 -2.30 1.30
N MET A 178 14.26 -1.93 2.35
CA MET A 178 14.09 -0.69 3.09
C MET A 178 15.44 -0.03 3.29
N ILE A 179 15.54 1.22 2.87
CA ILE A 179 16.69 2.10 3.11
C ILE A 179 16.22 3.23 4.00
N MET A 180 16.87 3.40 5.13
CA MET A 180 16.61 4.49 6.06
C MET A 180 17.88 5.30 6.25
N ASN A 181 17.80 6.59 5.97
CA ASN A 181 18.86 7.54 6.25
C ASN A 181 18.41 8.45 7.39
N LYS A 182 19.29 8.65 8.35
CA LYS A 182 19.10 9.55 9.48
C LYS A 182 20.33 10.45 9.58
N SER A 183 20.15 11.71 9.88
CA SER A 183 21.24 12.63 10.20
C SER A 183 20.91 13.42 11.45
N ILE A 184 21.86 13.48 12.35
CA ILE A 184 21.81 14.28 13.59
C ILE A 184 22.97 15.25 13.55
N ASN A 185 22.65 16.55 13.53
CA ASN A 185 23.65 17.64 13.44
C ASN A 185 24.65 17.46 12.27
N GLY A 186 24.13 16.96 11.13
CA GLY A 186 24.93 16.75 9.91
C GLY A 186 25.71 15.42 9.88
N VAL A 187 25.66 14.60 10.92
CA VAL A 187 26.30 13.26 10.93
C VAL A 187 25.32 12.24 10.34
N PRO A 188 25.61 11.66 9.16
CA PRO A 188 24.69 10.71 8.51
C PRO A 188 24.86 9.29 9.08
N GLU A 189 23.74 8.58 9.12
CA GLU A 189 23.65 7.14 9.43
C GLU A 189 22.70 6.51 8.40
N GLU A 190 23.13 5.41 7.76
CA GLU A 190 22.30 4.64 6.83
C GLU A 190 22.04 3.25 7.36
N THR A 191 20.80 2.81 7.27
CA THR A 191 20.38 1.44 7.57
C THR A 191 19.70 0.84 6.36
N VAL A 192 20.19 -0.32 5.90
CA VAL A 192 19.61 -1.07 4.79
C VAL A 192 19.11 -2.40 5.33
N ILE A 193 17.84 -2.71 5.07
CA ILE A 193 17.18 -3.96 5.45
C ILE A 193 16.56 -4.57 4.18
N GLU A 194 16.98 -5.78 3.82
CA GLU A 194 16.50 -6.46 2.61
C GLU A 194 16.26 -7.93 2.94
N GLY A 195 15.27 -8.51 2.27
CA GLY A 195 14.96 -9.91 2.47
C GLY A 195 13.76 -10.40 1.71
N THR A 196 13.32 -11.61 2.06
CA THR A 196 12.08 -12.22 1.58
C THR A 196 11.18 -12.61 2.73
N ILE A 197 9.89 -12.67 2.45
CA ILE A 197 8.90 -13.29 3.32
C ILE A 197 8.18 -14.35 2.47
N ASP A 198 8.33 -15.62 2.85
CA ASP A 198 7.65 -16.74 2.23
C ASP A 198 6.44 -17.10 3.10
N LEU A 199 5.24 -16.97 2.55
CA LEU A 199 3.97 -17.33 3.20
C LEU A 199 3.75 -18.83 3.03
N GLU A 200 3.57 -19.55 4.12
CA GLU A 200 3.38 -20.99 4.13
C GLU A 200 1.91 -21.33 4.43
N GLU A 201 1.38 -22.37 3.80
CA GLU A 201 -0.02 -22.82 3.97
C GLU A 201 -0.34 -23.32 5.39
N ASP A 202 0.67 -23.44 6.26
CA ASP A 202 0.52 -23.83 7.66
C ASP A 202 0.17 -22.65 8.61
N GLY A 203 -0.10 -21.47 8.05
CA GLY A 203 -0.40 -20.27 8.83
C GLY A 203 0.83 -19.54 9.35
N THR A 204 2.00 -19.85 8.81
CA THR A 204 3.26 -19.18 9.16
C THR A 204 3.87 -18.45 7.98
N ALA A 205 4.81 -17.56 8.26
CA ALA A 205 5.67 -16.94 7.26
C ALA A 205 7.14 -17.09 7.66
N LEU A 206 7.99 -17.34 6.68
CA LEU A 206 9.44 -17.35 6.87
C LEU A 206 10.01 -16.02 6.41
N MET A 207 10.46 -15.21 7.35
CA MET A 207 11.11 -13.93 7.08
C MET A 207 12.64 -14.14 7.07
N LYS A 208 13.26 -13.86 5.93
CA LYS A 208 14.70 -13.96 5.72
C LYS A 208 15.32 -12.58 5.57
N PHE A 209 16.38 -12.30 6.32
CA PHE A 209 17.17 -11.08 6.25
C PHE A 209 18.50 -11.38 5.59
N TYR A 210 18.76 -10.79 4.41
CA TYR A 210 19.94 -11.12 3.62
C TYR A 210 21.25 -10.73 4.32
N LYS A 211 21.31 -9.50 4.82
CA LYS A 211 22.52 -8.96 5.47
C LYS A 211 22.93 -9.73 6.72
N TYR A 212 21.96 -10.23 7.49
CA TYR A 212 22.22 -10.87 8.78
C TYR A 212 22.22 -12.39 8.70
N ASN A 213 21.88 -12.96 7.54
CA ASN A 213 21.71 -14.40 7.34
C ASN A 213 20.85 -15.05 8.46
N ARG A 214 19.78 -14.37 8.84
CA ARG A 214 18.83 -14.78 9.88
C ARG A 214 17.49 -15.12 9.26
N ILE A 215 16.85 -16.12 9.81
CA ILE A 215 15.52 -16.57 9.40
C ILE A 215 14.64 -16.57 10.65
N TYR A 216 13.50 -15.93 10.53
CA TYR A 216 12.48 -15.89 11.57
C TYR A 216 11.21 -16.56 11.04
N ARG A 217 10.57 -17.37 11.88
CA ARG A 217 9.20 -17.84 11.63
C ARG A 217 8.23 -16.92 12.35
N LEU A 218 7.28 -16.40 11.61
CA LEU A 218 6.23 -15.51 12.08
C LEU A 218 4.89 -16.24 12.02
N GLY A 219 4.16 -16.33 13.12
CA GLY A 219 2.77 -16.77 13.14
C GLY A 219 1.86 -15.68 12.55
N LEU A 220 1.13 -15.99 11.48
CA LEU A 220 0.28 -14.99 10.82
C LEU A 220 -0.94 -14.58 11.66
N LYS A 221 -1.36 -15.45 12.60
CA LYS A 221 -2.50 -15.22 13.48
C LYS A 221 -2.20 -14.33 14.67
N ASP A 222 -1.13 -14.64 15.37
CA ASP A 222 -0.78 -14.04 16.66
C ASP A 222 0.41 -13.07 16.59
N GLY A 223 1.13 -13.10 15.46
CA GLY A 223 2.33 -12.29 15.26
C GLY A 223 3.54 -12.80 16.05
N ASP A 224 3.47 -14.01 16.59
CA ASP A 224 4.57 -14.65 17.35
C ASP A 224 5.79 -14.82 16.44
N ILE A 225 6.94 -14.30 16.88
CA ILE A 225 8.21 -14.39 16.16
C ILE A 225 9.13 -15.36 16.85
N LYS A 226 9.57 -16.40 16.12
CA LYS A 226 10.57 -17.37 16.61
C LYS A 226 11.78 -17.36 15.67
N GLU A 227 12.96 -17.08 16.22
CA GLU A 227 14.20 -17.23 15.46
C GLU A 227 14.40 -18.73 15.14
N ARG A 228 14.57 -19.08 13.87
CA ARG A 228 14.90 -20.43 13.47
C ARG A 228 16.40 -20.65 13.76
N GLY A 229 16.71 -21.35 14.86
CA GLY A 229 18.07 -21.61 15.29
C GLY A 229 18.92 -22.16 14.15
N ARG A 230 20.12 -21.63 13.97
CA ARG A 230 21.18 -22.22 13.17
C ARG A 230 21.36 -23.65 13.72
N LYS A 231 21.11 -24.70 12.91
CA LYS A 231 21.65 -26.02 13.23
C LYS A 231 23.16 -25.81 13.32
N SER A 232 23.69 -25.82 14.55
CA SER A 232 25.12 -25.91 14.77
C SER A 232 25.56 -27.23 14.14
N GLY A 233 26.16 -27.15 12.97
CA GLY A 233 26.83 -28.32 12.37
C GLY A 233 27.89 -28.81 13.36
N LYS A 234 27.71 -30.04 13.84
CA LYS A 234 28.76 -30.80 14.46
C LYS A 234 29.68 -31.31 13.37
#